data_113cd5ce0817ea18db6b484abdf50ed4
#
_entry.id   113cd5ce0817ea18db6b484abdf50ed4
#
_cell.length_a   1.000
_cell.length_b   1.000
_cell.length_c   1.000
_cell.angle_alpha   90.00
_cell.angle_beta   90.00
_cell.angle_gamma   90.00
#
_symmetry.space_group_name_H-M   'P 1'
#
loop_
_entity.id
_entity.type
_entity.pdbx_description
1 polymer ?
#
loop_
_entity_poly.entity_id
_entity_poly.type
_entity_poly.pdbx_seq_one_letter_code
_entity_poly.pdbx_strand_id
1 'polypeptide(L)'
;IMVGPGRGSAAGSLVAYCLGITNVDPLRYNLLFERFLNPERVTMPDIDMDFPDNKREDVINYVKSKYGDYRVCTISAFGTFQVKSSIRDIGRALKIKSQDIDIITKLAAKASDFDTFLSDYRENKEIYKLLTVAKKIENLPRTITTHAAGIIISDDDLTNNVPLQKGSTDLYQSQHDSHDLADLGLLKMDFLGITNLAIIDSICSSIPNLNNITIQNIPLDNEHTYELLRKGDTDGIFQLESEGIKKVLVKLKPTSFNDLVAVLALYRPGPMDNIDEFILRKHGKSFSYLHPDLEPILKETYGIIVYQEQIMQICVRFAKMSLAEADILRRAVSKKDKQLLTENREKFVGGAVKNGYEKKVADDIYDYIVKFANYGFNKSHSVAYSIISYHMAYFKANYFALFMAKYLNSVLGNVSVIENKLMYARRRGINVLPPNINVSCEYFVTKGNDLIYPLTGIQQIGFQIAKQIIAERENGSFKSLNDFKERLPQINKNVIEALIYSGAFDSFNVTKKMMLSQSDPLESIFSNELKSELKNISGELSADELR
;
A
#
# COMPACT_ATOMS: atom_id res chain seq x y z
N ILE A 1 -11.52 13.44 8.30
CA ILE A 1 -10.74 12.52 7.45
C ILE A 1 -10.12 11.49 8.36
N MET A 2 -10.25 10.21 7.99
CA MET A 2 -9.62 9.11 8.71
C MET A 2 -8.10 9.25 8.67
N VAL A 3 -7.44 8.97 9.80
CA VAL A 3 -5.98 8.89 9.90
C VAL A 3 -5.61 7.45 10.21
N GLY A 4 -4.58 6.94 9.56
CA GLY A 4 -4.05 5.61 9.82
C GLY A 4 -3.54 5.43 11.25
N PRO A 5 -3.34 4.19 11.72
CA PRO A 5 -2.93 3.93 13.11
C PRO A 5 -1.52 4.45 13.43
N GLY A 6 -0.74 4.77 12.43
CA GLY A 6 0.63 5.26 12.53
C GLY A 6 1.57 4.47 11.63
N ARG A 7 2.79 4.96 11.51
CA ARG A 7 3.85 4.36 10.69
C ARG A 7 5.21 4.54 11.36
N GLY A 8 6.14 3.66 11.03
CA GLY A 8 7.51 3.78 11.52
C GLY A 8 7.60 3.65 13.05
N SER A 9 8.42 4.48 13.65
CA SER A 9 8.65 4.50 15.10
C SER A 9 7.75 5.49 15.85
N ALA A 10 7.06 6.40 15.16
CA ALA A 10 6.21 7.42 15.79
C ALA A 10 5.07 6.80 16.64
N ALA A 11 4.58 5.60 16.28
CA ALA A 11 3.59 4.87 17.07
C ALA A 11 4.11 4.41 18.46
N GLY A 12 5.41 4.54 18.74
CA GLY A 12 5.98 4.34 20.08
C GLY A 12 5.85 5.55 21.01
N SER A 13 5.32 6.68 20.55
CA SER A 13 5.16 7.90 21.33
C SER A 13 3.79 7.99 21.98
N LEU A 14 3.76 8.04 23.32
CA LEU A 14 2.55 8.29 24.08
C LEU A 14 1.98 9.70 23.82
N VAL A 15 2.84 10.68 23.62
CA VAL A 15 2.42 12.06 23.26
C VAL A 15 1.72 12.06 21.91
N ALA A 16 2.29 11.40 20.89
CA ALA A 16 1.66 11.30 19.57
C ALA A 16 0.29 10.59 19.66
N TYR A 17 0.17 9.58 20.49
CA TYR A 17 -1.09 8.90 20.77
C TYR A 17 -2.12 9.81 21.43
N CYS A 18 -1.75 10.52 22.49
CA CYS A 18 -2.63 11.45 23.21
C CYS A 18 -3.09 12.63 22.34
N LEU A 19 -2.26 13.08 21.39
CA LEU A 19 -2.59 14.14 20.44
C LEU A 19 -3.40 13.64 19.22
N GLY A 20 -3.65 12.32 19.10
CA GLY A 20 -4.36 11.73 17.96
C GLY A 20 -3.55 11.70 16.66
N ILE A 21 -2.22 11.88 16.73
CA ILE A 21 -1.31 11.74 15.59
C ILE A 21 -1.17 10.27 15.21
N THR A 22 -1.16 9.38 16.22
CA THR A 22 -1.18 7.93 16.05
C THR A 22 -2.36 7.33 16.82
N ASN A 23 -2.85 6.15 16.38
CA ASN A 23 -3.96 5.43 17.01
C ASN A 23 -3.51 4.09 17.64
N VAL A 24 -2.22 3.97 17.95
CA VAL A 24 -1.63 2.82 18.64
C VAL A 24 -1.31 3.23 20.08
N ASP A 25 -1.90 2.57 21.05
CA ASP A 25 -1.52 2.74 22.46
C ASP A 25 -0.15 2.08 22.70
N PRO A 26 0.94 2.87 22.91
CA PRO A 26 2.27 2.32 23.06
C PRO A 26 2.45 1.53 24.37
N LEU A 27 1.66 1.81 25.39
CA LEU A 27 1.72 1.10 26.66
C LEU A 27 1.14 -0.31 26.54
N ARG A 28 0.00 -0.45 25.83
CA ARG A 28 -0.65 -1.74 25.58
C ARG A 28 0.28 -2.73 24.87
N TYR A 29 1.11 -2.24 23.95
CA TYR A 29 2.00 -3.08 23.14
C TYR A 29 3.45 -3.07 23.60
N ASN A 30 3.74 -2.42 24.74
CA ASN A 30 5.08 -2.29 25.30
C ASN A 30 6.09 -1.77 24.25
N LEU A 31 5.73 -0.63 23.60
CA LEU A 31 6.57 0.05 22.61
C LEU A 31 7.52 1.01 23.30
N LEU A 32 8.72 1.19 22.74
CA LEU A 32 9.77 1.99 23.35
C LEU A 32 9.85 3.38 22.69
N PHE A 33 9.73 4.43 23.49
CA PHE A 33 9.82 5.82 23.02
C PHE A 33 11.22 6.15 22.45
N GLU A 34 12.29 5.61 23.06
CA GLU A 34 13.68 5.86 22.66
C GLU A 34 13.99 5.31 21.25
N ARG A 35 13.13 4.40 20.75
CA ARG A 35 13.19 3.98 19.36
C ARG A 35 12.72 5.08 18.40
N PHE A 36 11.83 5.96 18.83
CA PHE A 36 11.34 7.11 18.08
C PHE A 36 12.26 8.32 18.27
N LEU A 37 12.42 8.79 19.49
CA LEU A 37 13.29 9.92 19.83
C LEU A 37 14.31 9.49 20.89
N ASN A 38 15.57 9.81 20.64
CA ASN A 38 16.69 9.46 21.51
C ASN A 38 17.56 10.70 21.71
N PRO A 39 17.76 11.16 22.97
CA PRO A 39 18.54 12.36 23.27
C PRO A 39 20.01 12.27 22.84
N GLU A 40 20.56 11.04 22.74
CA GLU A 40 21.92 10.81 22.25
C GLU A 40 22.01 10.79 20.70
N ARG A 41 20.86 10.94 20.03
CA ARG A 41 20.75 10.96 18.59
C ARG A 41 20.27 12.30 18.09
N VAL A 42 21.17 13.13 17.61
CA VAL A 42 20.84 14.42 16.98
C VAL A 42 20.29 14.18 15.57
N THR A 43 19.01 13.82 15.48
CA THR A 43 18.26 13.72 14.20
C THR A 43 16.85 14.22 14.42
N MET A 44 16.33 14.95 13.43
CA MET A 44 14.92 15.38 13.46
C MET A 44 13.97 14.17 13.52
N PRO A 45 12.82 14.29 14.22
CA PRO A 45 11.81 13.25 14.21
C PRO A 45 11.23 13.08 12.80
N ASP A 46 10.97 11.84 12.41
CA ASP A 46 10.30 11.49 11.15
C ASP A 46 8.89 11.02 11.49
N ILE A 47 7.90 11.82 11.13
CA ILE A 47 6.48 11.54 11.40
C ILE A 47 5.77 11.39 10.06
N ASP A 48 5.53 10.14 9.70
CA ASP A 48 4.74 9.79 8.53
C ASP A 48 3.27 9.63 8.93
N MET A 49 2.36 10.19 8.15
CA MET A 49 0.92 10.09 8.36
C MET A 49 0.26 9.41 7.16
N ASP A 50 -0.49 8.34 7.45
CA ASP A 50 -1.25 7.61 6.45
C ASP A 50 -2.70 8.12 6.39
N PHE A 51 -3.16 8.47 5.20
CA PHE A 51 -4.53 8.90 4.91
C PHE A 51 -5.18 8.01 3.86
N PRO A 52 -6.51 7.96 3.76
CA PRO A 52 -7.17 7.43 2.58
C PRO A 52 -6.65 8.14 1.32
N ASP A 53 -6.25 7.38 0.31
CA ASP A 53 -5.63 7.94 -0.91
C ASP A 53 -6.55 8.95 -1.62
N ASN A 54 -7.86 8.72 -1.60
CA ASN A 54 -8.87 9.62 -2.17
C ASN A 54 -9.15 10.87 -1.31
N LYS A 55 -8.55 11.00 -0.11
CA LYS A 55 -8.68 12.14 0.80
C LYS A 55 -7.37 12.89 1.03
N ARG A 56 -6.27 12.39 0.48
CA ARG A 56 -4.95 12.98 0.66
C ARG A 56 -4.88 14.42 0.15
N GLU A 57 -5.47 14.71 -1.01
CA GLU A 57 -5.53 16.06 -1.57
C GLU A 57 -6.33 17.02 -0.70
N ASP A 58 -7.42 16.56 -0.08
CA ASP A 58 -8.19 17.37 0.86
C ASP A 58 -7.36 17.81 2.07
N VAL A 59 -6.48 16.90 2.58
CA VAL A 59 -5.54 17.21 3.67
C VAL A 59 -4.50 18.23 3.23
N ILE A 60 -3.94 18.09 2.03
CA ILE A 60 -2.97 19.02 1.46
C ILE A 60 -3.60 20.41 1.31
N ASN A 61 -4.81 20.49 0.77
CA ASN A 61 -5.54 21.74 0.59
C ASN A 61 -5.86 22.40 1.94
N TYR A 62 -6.21 21.61 2.95
CA TYR A 62 -6.41 22.12 4.32
C TYR A 62 -5.12 22.74 4.88
N VAL A 63 -3.97 22.05 4.73
CA VAL A 63 -2.67 22.55 5.21
C VAL A 63 -2.28 23.84 4.48
N LYS A 64 -2.45 23.88 3.15
CA LYS A 64 -2.24 25.08 2.34
C LYS A 64 -3.10 26.26 2.83
N SER A 65 -4.39 26.02 3.04
CA SER A 65 -5.32 27.04 3.51
C SER A 65 -4.98 27.55 4.91
N LYS A 66 -4.52 26.66 5.80
CA LYS A 66 -4.21 26.98 7.18
C LYS A 66 -2.91 27.77 7.35
N TYR A 67 -1.85 27.41 6.61
CA TYR A 67 -0.52 27.98 6.79
C TYR A 67 -0.15 29.03 5.73
N GLY A 68 -0.79 28.99 4.55
CA GLY A 68 -0.57 29.92 3.44
C GLY A 68 0.30 29.36 2.33
N ASP A 69 0.18 29.96 1.13
CA ASP A 69 0.78 29.46 -0.12
C ASP A 69 2.31 29.40 -0.11
N TYR A 70 2.96 30.31 0.59
CA TYR A 70 4.42 30.41 0.64
C TYR A 70 5.03 29.71 1.86
N ARG A 71 4.22 29.14 2.73
CA ARG A 71 4.67 28.40 3.93
C ARG A 71 4.55 26.89 3.80
N VAL A 72 3.96 26.44 2.69
CA VAL A 72 3.79 25.01 2.39
C VAL A 72 4.30 24.73 0.99
N CYS A 73 5.18 23.74 0.83
CA CYS A 73 5.61 23.32 -0.49
C CYS A 73 5.80 21.80 -0.58
N THR A 74 5.70 21.28 -1.80
CA THR A 74 6.15 19.92 -2.12
C THR A 74 7.67 19.89 -2.29
N ILE A 75 8.26 18.72 -2.20
CA ILE A 75 9.72 18.50 -2.26
C ILE A 75 10.10 18.02 -3.64
N SER A 76 11.22 18.53 -4.19
CA SER A 76 11.81 17.97 -5.40
C SER A 76 12.51 16.63 -5.13
N ALA A 77 12.38 15.71 -6.06
CA ALA A 77 13.13 14.47 -6.09
C ALA A 77 13.93 14.41 -7.40
N PHE A 78 15.24 14.22 -7.29
CA PHE A 78 16.13 14.13 -8.44
C PHE A 78 16.34 12.67 -8.83
N GLY A 79 15.79 12.28 -9.97
CA GLY A 79 16.14 11.02 -10.59
C GLY A 79 17.53 11.13 -11.21
N THR A 80 18.45 10.23 -10.85
CA THR A 80 19.79 10.18 -11.39
C THR A 80 19.92 9.17 -12.53
N PHE A 81 20.95 9.35 -13.34
CA PHE A 81 21.33 8.34 -14.31
C PHE A 81 21.79 7.07 -13.58
N GLN A 82 21.12 5.97 -13.83
CA GLN A 82 21.52 4.63 -13.42
C GLN A 82 22.12 3.89 -14.62
N VAL A 83 22.90 2.84 -14.41
CA VAL A 83 23.55 2.07 -15.47
C VAL A 83 22.67 1.85 -16.70
N LYS A 84 21.43 1.37 -16.50
CA LYS A 84 20.50 1.09 -17.62
C LYS A 84 20.05 2.35 -18.36
N SER A 85 19.76 3.42 -17.64
CA SER A 85 19.32 4.68 -18.26
C SER A 85 20.47 5.39 -18.97
N SER A 86 21.67 5.38 -18.38
CA SER A 86 22.89 5.94 -18.98
C SER A 86 23.19 5.28 -20.32
N ILE A 87 23.23 3.94 -20.36
CA ILE A 87 23.49 3.19 -21.60
C ILE A 87 22.43 3.51 -22.67
N ARG A 88 21.16 3.54 -22.31
CA ARG A 88 20.08 3.82 -23.25
C ARG A 88 20.12 5.24 -23.81
N ASP A 89 20.34 6.23 -22.96
CA ASP A 89 20.33 7.62 -23.39
C ASP A 89 21.57 7.97 -24.21
N ILE A 90 22.76 7.52 -23.81
CA ILE A 90 24.00 7.69 -24.60
C ILE A 90 23.94 6.87 -25.90
N GLY A 91 23.40 5.63 -25.85
CA GLY A 91 23.20 4.81 -27.05
C GLY A 91 22.34 5.51 -28.10
N ARG A 92 21.23 6.13 -27.68
CA ARG A 92 20.40 6.95 -28.57
C ARG A 92 21.14 8.18 -29.10
N ALA A 93 21.90 8.89 -28.25
CA ALA A 93 22.69 10.06 -28.65
C ALA A 93 23.77 9.69 -29.64
N LEU A 94 24.40 8.52 -29.52
CA LEU A 94 25.38 7.98 -30.45
C LEU A 94 24.75 7.32 -31.69
N LYS A 95 23.40 7.30 -31.77
CA LYS A 95 22.62 6.69 -32.88
C LYS A 95 22.88 5.19 -33.05
N ILE A 96 23.19 4.49 -31.99
CA ILE A 96 23.31 3.02 -31.98
C ILE A 96 21.93 2.39 -32.17
N LYS A 97 21.85 1.25 -32.83
CA LYS A 97 20.59 0.55 -33.07
C LYS A 97 19.92 0.15 -31.74
N SER A 98 18.60 0.33 -31.65
CA SER A 98 17.83 0.08 -30.42
C SER A 98 17.98 -1.36 -29.92
N GLN A 99 18.07 -2.33 -30.83
CA GLN A 99 18.28 -3.74 -30.49
C GLN A 99 19.61 -3.97 -29.76
N ASP A 100 20.70 -3.34 -30.25
CA ASP A 100 22.04 -3.47 -29.66
C ASP A 100 22.08 -2.78 -28.28
N ILE A 101 21.44 -1.62 -28.15
CA ILE A 101 21.30 -0.91 -26.87
C ILE A 101 20.58 -1.80 -25.85
N ASP A 102 19.50 -2.47 -26.24
CA ASP A 102 18.74 -3.34 -25.33
C ASP A 102 19.53 -4.57 -24.90
N ILE A 103 20.31 -5.17 -25.81
CA ILE A 103 21.19 -6.29 -25.49
C ILE A 103 22.26 -5.85 -24.48
N ILE A 104 22.98 -4.77 -24.79
CA ILE A 104 24.05 -4.26 -23.92
C ILE A 104 23.49 -3.88 -22.54
N THR A 105 22.33 -3.21 -22.50
CA THR A 105 21.65 -2.82 -21.25
C THR A 105 21.28 -4.03 -20.39
N LYS A 106 20.81 -5.13 -21.01
CA LYS A 106 20.48 -6.37 -20.30
C LYS A 106 21.73 -7.07 -19.77
N LEU A 107 22.82 -7.07 -20.51
CA LEU A 107 24.09 -7.66 -20.09
C LEU A 107 24.73 -6.86 -18.95
N ALA A 108 24.78 -5.52 -19.07
CA ALA A 108 25.29 -4.64 -18.03
C ALA A 108 24.51 -4.76 -16.71
N ALA A 109 23.20 -5.00 -16.78
CA ALA A 109 22.36 -5.20 -15.60
C ALA A 109 22.62 -6.51 -14.85
N LYS A 110 23.26 -7.48 -15.48
CA LYS A 110 23.63 -8.80 -14.89
C LYS A 110 25.09 -8.83 -14.44
N ALA A 111 25.89 -7.85 -14.84
CA ALA A 111 27.30 -7.77 -14.45
C ALA A 111 27.40 -7.48 -12.93
N SER A 112 28.36 -8.11 -12.28
CA SER A 112 28.65 -7.91 -10.86
C SER A 112 29.24 -6.52 -10.58
N ASP A 113 29.95 -5.98 -11.55
CA ASP A 113 30.60 -4.67 -11.50
C ASP A 113 30.65 -4.05 -12.90
N PHE A 114 30.40 -2.74 -12.99
CA PHE A 114 30.35 -2.02 -14.26
C PHE A 114 31.75 -1.79 -14.86
N ASP A 115 32.79 -1.67 -14.03
CA ASP A 115 34.15 -1.50 -14.49
C ASP A 115 34.68 -2.75 -15.18
N THR A 116 34.43 -3.90 -14.59
CA THR A 116 34.75 -5.20 -15.21
C THR A 116 34.00 -5.36 -16.53
N PHE A 117 32.69 -5.06 -16.53
CA PHE A 117 31.89 -5.09 -17.76
C PHE A 117 32.40 -4.16 -18.86
N LEU A 118 32.81 -2.95 -18.50
CA LEU A 118 33.41 -2.01 -19.43
C LEU A 118 34.72 -2.55 -20.07
N SER A 119 35.53 -3.25 -19.26
CA SER A 119 36.82 -3.79 -19.73
C SER A 119 36.68 -4.90 -20.77
N ASP A 120 35.57 -5.67 -20.70
CA ASP A 120 35.30 -6.77 -21.64
C ASP A 120 35.05 -6.26 -23.09
N TYR A 121 34.72 -4.98 -23.25
CA TYR A 121 34.38 -4.40 -24.55
C TYR A 121 35.48 -3.51 -25.13
N ARG A 122 36.73 -3.53 -24.61
CA ARG A 122 37.84 -2.68 -25.05
C ARG A 122 38.13 -2.78 -26.56
N GLU A 123 37.95 -3.95 -27.15
CA GLU A 123 38.21 -4.20 -28.57
C GLU A 123 37.09 -3.62 -29.47
N ASN A 124 35.88 -3.48 -28.97
CA ASN A 124 34.76 -2.89 -29.70
C ASN A 124 34.71 -1.38 -29.42
N LYS A 125 35.33 -0.58 -30.25
CA LYS A 125 35.47 0.88 -30.07
C LYS A 125 34.14 1.60 -29.88
N GLU A 126 33.09 1.18 -30.56
CA GLU A 126 31.78 1.82 -30.49
C GLU A 126 31.10 1.54 -29.14
N ILE A 127 31.05 0.26 -28.74
CA ILE A 127 30.45 -0.16 -27.44
C ILE A 127 31.31 0.37 -26.28
N TYR A 128 32.63 0.31 -26.39
CA TYR A 128 33.53 0.86 -25.37
C TYR A 128 33.33 2.36 -25.17
N LYS A 129 33.15 3.11 -26.24
CA LYS A 129 32.82 4.54 -26.18
C LYS A 129 31.46 4.76 -25.49
N LEU A 130 30.43 4.00 -25.88
CA LEU A 130 29.13 4.05 -25.27
C LEU A 130 29.22 3.84 -23.75
N LEU A 131 29.84 2.76 -23.32
CA LEU A 131 29.94 2.39 -21.90
C LEU A 131 30.79 3.38 -21.11
N THR A 132 31.91 3.88 -21.69
CA THR A 132 32.78 4.89 -21.05
C THR A 132 32.02 6.19 -20.78
N VAL A 133 31.22 6.66 -21.74
CA VAL A 133 30.41 7.88 -21.55
C VAL A 133 29.25 7.62 -20.60
N ALA A 134 28.59 6.48 -20.72
CA ALA A 134 27.51 6.08 -19.83
C ALA A 134 27.97 6.06 -18.36
N LYS A 135 29.18 5.55 -18.10
CA LYS A 135 29.78 5.55 -16.76
C LYS A 135 30.04 6.97 -16.22
N LYS A 136 30.51 7.88 -17.07
CA LYS A 136 30.82 9.26 -16.67
C LYS A 136 29.58 10.05 -16.24
N ILE A 137 28.43 9.74 -16.81
CA ILE A 137 27.16 10.41 -16.44
C ILE A 137 26.38 9.67 -15.36
N GLU A 138 26.83 8.49 -14.96
CA GLU A 138 26.18 7.75 -13.87
C GLU A 138 26.13 8.59 -12.59
N ASN A 139 25.00 8.54 -11.89
CA ASN A 139 24.69 9.33 -10.70
C ASN A 139 24.52 10.86 -10.92
N LEU A 140 24.71 11.39 -12.13
CA LEU A 140 24.32 12.77 -12.40
C LEU A 140 22.80 12.92 -12.42
N PRO A 141 22.26 14.10 -12.04
CA PRO A 141 20.83 14.38 -12.15
C PRO A 141 20.33 14.22 -13.59
N ARG A 142 19.21 13.54 -13.77
CA ARG A 142 18.57 13.28 -15.07
C ARG A 142 17.19 13.91 -15.18
N THR A 143 16.37 13.76 -14.16
CA THR A 143 14.99 14.25 -14.13
C THR A 143 14.68 14.87 -12.78
N ILE A 144 13.83 15.89 -12.82
CA ILE A 144 13.24 16.46 -11.61
C ILE A 144 11.80 15.96 -11.55
N THR A 145 11.41 15.40 -10.42
CA THR A 145 10.05 14.95 -10.13
C THR A 145 9.62 15.51 -8.78
N THR A 146 8.34 15.40 -8.46
CA THR A 146 7.82 15.74 -7.14
C THR A 146 7.95 14.51 -6.23
N HIS A 147 8.44 14.69 -5.01
CA HIS A 147 8.45 13.65 -3.98
C HIS A 147 7.02 13.16 -3.72
N ALA A 148 6.81 11.86 -3.69
CA ALA A 148 5.47 11.27 -3.69
C ALA A 148 4.61 11.62 -2.46
N ALA A 149 5.25 11.87 -1.30
CA ALA A 149 4.56 12.05 -0.03
C ALA A 149 5.00 13.32 0.73
N GLY A 150 6.24 13.74 0.55
CA GLY A 150 6.89 14.77 1.37
C GLY A 150 6.34 16.16 1.14
N ILE A 151 6.03 16.83 2.23
CA ILE A 151 5.59 18.22 2.29
C ILE A 151 6.43 18.93 3.37
N ILE A 152 6.84 20.15 3.07
CA ILE A 152 7.43 21.08 4.03
C ILE A 152 6.35 22.01 4.53
N ILE A 153 6.31 22.22 5.84
CA ILE A 153 5.51 23.24 6.51
C ILE A 153 6.47 24.11 7.31
N SER A 154 6.41 25.42 7.12
CA SER A 154 7.27 26.41 7.78
C SER A 154 6.48 27.44 8.53
N ASP A 155 7.02 27.93 9.64
CA ASP A 155 6.46 29.08 10.38
C ASP A 155 6.72 30.39 9.62
N ASP A 156 7.80 30.46 8.83
CA ASP A 156 8.20 31.60 8.03
C ASP A 156 7.92 31.38 6.53
N ASP A 157 7.97 32.46 5.77
CA ASP A 157 7.88 32.41 4.33
C ASP A 157 9.09 31.65 3.74
N LEU A 158 8.81 30.53 3.07
CA LEU A 158 9.84 29.66 2.49
C LEU A 158 10.70 30.37 1.45
N THR A 159 10.17 31.42 0.77
CA THR A 159 10.92 32.17 -0.24
C THR A 159 12.11 32.90 0.32
N ASN A 160 12.20 33.08 1.64
CA ASN A 160 13.36 33.69 2.30
C ASN A 160 14.61 32.78 2.25
N ASN A 161 14.41 31.45 2.27
CA ASN A 161 15.50 30.49 2.43
C ASN A 161 15.49 29.38 1.39
N VAL A 162 14.39 29.17 0.66
CA VAL A 162 14.19 28.07 -0.28
C VAL A 162 13.71 28.60 -1.63
N PRO A 163 14.45 28.35 -2.72
CA PRO A 163 13.95 28.67 -4.05
C PRO A 163 12.77 27.77 -4.38
N LEU A 164 11.66 28.39 -4.74
CA LEU A 164 10.42 27.72 -5.12
C LEU A 164 10.21 27.76 -6.63
N GLN A 165 9.53 26.75 -7.15
CA GLN A 165 9.08 26.66 -8.54
C GLN A 165 7.62 26.22 -8.59
N LYS A 166 6.99 26.40 -9.75
CA LYS A 166 5.64 25.86 -9.99
C LYS A 166 5.75 24.34 -10.10
N GLY A 167 4.99 23.63 -9.27
CA GLY A 167 4.93 22.17 -9.24
C GLY A 167 3.86 21.58 -10.17
N SER A 168 3.69 20.27 -10.09
CA SER A 168 2.60 19.51 -10.76
C SER A 168 1.26 19.59 -10.01
N THR A 169 1.26 20.12 -8.79
CA THR A 169 0.08 20.32 -7.93
C THR A 169 -0.19 21.81 -7.74
N ASP A 170 -1.24 22.14 -7.02
CA ASP A 170 -1.54 23.54 -6.65
C ASP A 170 -0.58 24.13 -5.61
N LEU A 171 0.34 23.33 -5.06
CA LEU A 171 1.41 23.79 -4.21
C LEU A 171 2.65 24.19 -5.03
N TYR A 172 3.39 25.17 -4.51
CA TYR A 172 4.77 25.36 -4.96
C TYR A 172 5.62 24.11 -4.65
N GLN A 173 6.68 23.93 -5.41
CA GLN A 173 7.67 22.87 -5.23
C GLN A 173 9.02 23.49 -4.91
N SER A 174 9.73 22.97 -3.90
CA SER A 174 11.09 23.39 -3.62
C SER A 174 12.02 23.01 -4.79
N GLN A 175 13.06 23.79 -5.05
CA GLN A 175 14.12 23.40 -5.97
C GLN A 175 15.21 22.55 -5.29
N HIS A 176 15.13 22.38 -3.98
CA HIS A 176 15.97 21.51 -3.15
C HIS A 176 15.31 20.15 -2.92
N ASP A 177 16.10 19.12 -2.73
CA ASP A 177 15.63 17.80 -2.29
C ASP A 177 15.46 17.74 -0.76
N SER A 178 15.03 16.59 -0.28
CA SER A 178 14.75 16.39 1.15
C SER A 178 16.00 16.50 2.04
N HIS A 179 17.19 16.22 1.51
CA HIS A 179 18.44 16.29 2.26
C HIS A 179 18.86 17.75 2.47
N ASP A 180 18.87 18.53 1.39
CA ASP A 180 19.20 19.95 1.44
C ASP A 180 18.23 20.72 2.36
N LEU A 181 16.92 20.37 2.29
CA LEU A 181 15.90 21.00 3.14
C LEU A 181 16.08 20.65 4.63
N ALA A 182 16.52 19.43 4.94
CA ALA A 182 16.85 19.04 6.30
C ALA A 182 18.08 19.79 6.83
N ASP A 183 19.10 20.03 6.01
CA ASP A 183 20.27 20.83 6.34
C ASP A 183 19.92 22.31 6.61
N LEU A 184 18.87 22.82 5.98
CA LEU A 184 18.30 24.14 6.26
C LEU A 184 17.42 24.17 7.53
N GLY A 185 17.30 23.04 8.24
CA GLY A 185 16.51 22.94 9.46
C GLY A 185 15.00 22.79 9.23
N LEU A 186 14.56 22.53 8.01
CA LEU A 186 13.15 22.36 7.66
C LEU A 186 12.69 20.92 7.91
N LEU A 187 11.54 20.77 8.55
CA LEU A 187 10.96 19.47 8.85
C LEU A 187 10.12 18.96 7.69
N LYS A 188 10.50 17.80 7.16
CA LYS A 188 9.69 17.05 6.20
C LYS A 188 8.57 16.31 6.93
N MET A 189 7.36 16.42 6.42
CA MET A 189 6.21 15.63 6.83
C MET A 189 5.73 14.79 5.65
N ASP A 190 5.58 13.48 5.84
CA ASP A 190 5.10 12.59 4.79
C ASP A 190 3.60 12.34 4.93
N PHE A 191 2.82 12.81 3.95
CA PHE A 191 1.39 12.54 3.83
C PHE A 191 1.18 11.46 2.77
N LEU A 192 0.97 10.24 3.23
CA LEU A 192 0.89 9.05 2.40
C LEU A 192 -0.56 8.67 2.13
N GLY A 193 -0.90 8.46 0.86
CA GLY A 193 -2.19 7.92 0.45
C GLY A 193 -2.18 6.40 0.49
N ILE A 194 -3.09 5.78 1.27
CA ILE A 194 -3.23 4.33 1.41
C ILE A 194 -4.61 3.90 0.96
N THR A 195 -4.68 3.16 -0.15
CA THR A 195 -5.95 2.66 -0.73
C THR A 195 -6.73 1.78 0.26
N ASN A 196 -6.02 0.98 1.07
CA ASN A 196 -6.68 0.14 2.07
C ASN A 196 -7.37 0.95 3.17
N LEU A 197 -6.86 2.13 3.52
CA LEU A 197 -7.55 3.06 4.42
C LEU A 197 -8.81 3.66 3.77
N ALA A 198 -8.77 3.95 2.46
CA ALA A 198 -9.97 4.41 1.73
C ALA A 198 -11.06 3.32 1.68
N ILE A 199 -10.67 2.05 1.52
CA ILE A 199 -11.61 0.93 1.60
C ILE A 199 -12.25 0.87 2.99
N ILE A 200 -11.45 0.90 4.06
CA ILE A 200 -11.93 0.87 5.45
C ILE A 200 -12.85 2.06 5.72
N ASP A 201 -12.45 3.29 5.37
CA ASP A 201 -13.22 4.52 5.55
C ASP A 201 -14.58 4.43 4.83
N SER A 202 -14.58 3.92 3.59
CA SER A 202 -15.78 3.72 2.79
C SER A 202 -16.71 2.64 3.37
N ILE A 203 -16.17 1.58 3.98
CA ILE A 203 -16.96 0.57 4.68
C ILE A 203 -17.59 1.18 5.93
N CYS A 204 -16.81 1.83 6.78
CA CYS A 204 -17.30 2.50 7.99
C CYS A 204 -18.40 3.51 7.68
N SER A 205 -18.26 4.29 6.62
CA SER A 205 -19.27 5.29 6.19
C SER A 205 -20.55 4.64 5.64
N SER A 206 -20.50 3.38 5.21
CA SER A 206 -21.63 2.67 4.60
C SER A 206 -22.45 1.85 5.58
N ILE A 207 -21.99 1.67 6.81
CA ILE A 207 -22.72 0.93 7.84
C ILE A 207 -23.44 1.94 8.75
N PRO A 208 -24.76 2.19 8.54
CA PRO A 208 -25.53 3.03 9.47
C PRO A 208 -25.57 2.33 10.83
N ASN A 209 -25.22 3.02 11.88
CA ASN A 209 -25.16 2.47 13.23
C ASN A 209 -24.21 1.26 13.35
N LEU A 210 -22.93 1.48 13.15
CA LEU A 210 -21.88 0.55 13.61
C LEU A 210 -21.92 0.43 15.16
N ASN A 211 -23.12 0.43 15.77
CA ASN A 211 -23.41 0.25 17.19
C ASN A 211 -22.25 0.72 18.10
N ASN A 212 -21.81 1.98 17.95
CA ASN A 212 -20.62 2.55 18.58
C ASN A 212 -19.28 1.90 18.18
N ILE A 213 -19.20 1.08 17.14
CA ILE A 213 -17.93 0.59 16.61
C ILE A 213 -17.32 1.70 15.76
N THR A 214 -16.47 2.50 16.37
CA THR A 214 -15.50 3.31 15.63
C THR A 214 -14.35 2.41 15.19
N ILE A 215 -13.55 2.84 14.23
CA ILE A 215 -12.38 2.07 13.80
C ILE A 215 -11.43 1.75 14.98
N GLN A 216 -11.42 2.62 16.00
CA GLN A 216 -10.61 2.45 17.21
C GLN A 216 -11.18 1.35 18.15
N ASN A 217 -12.47 1.04 18.02
CA ASN A 217 -13.18 0.10 18.92
C ASN A 217 -13.47 -1.26 18.27
N ILE A 218 -12.91 -1.55 17.08
CA ILE A 218 -13.01 -2.88 16.47
C ILE A 218 -12.32 -3.89 17.40
N PRO A 219 -13.04 -4.92 17.89
CA PRO A 219 -12.45 -5.89 18.81
C PRO A 219 -11.35 -6.70 18.11
N LEU A 220 -10.18 -6.80 18.75
CA LEU A 220 -9.02 -7.52 18.20
C LEU A 220 -9.03 -9.02 18.54
N ASP A 221 -10.13 -9.54 19.05
CA ASP A 221 -10.34 -10.93 19.48
C ASP A 221 -11.52 -11.62 18.77
N ASN A 222 -11.96 -11.08 17.65
CA ASN A 222 -13.10 -11.63 16.89
C ASN A 222 -12.74 -12.98 16.25
N GLU A 223 -13.41 -14.04 16.67
CA GLU A 223 -13.12 -15.41 16.23
C GLU A 223 -13.35 -15.64 14.74
N HIS A 224 -14.39 -15.04 14.13
CA HIS A 224 -14.64 -15.16 12.68
C HIS A 224 -13.47 -14.58 11.88
N THR A 225 -12.85 -13.50 12.38
CA THR A 225 -11.67 -12.90 11.77
C THR A 225 -10.48 -13.86 11.81
N TYR A 226 -10.22 -14.49 12.96
CA TYR A 226 -9.13 -15.47 13.06
C TYR A 226 -9.41 -16.75 12.26
N GLU A 227 -10.66 -17.17 12.16
CA GLU A 227 -11.04 -18.31 11.30
C GLU A 227 -10.72 -18.02 9.83
N LEU A 228 -11.02 -16.83 9.33
CA LEU A 228 -10.69 -16.37 7.98
C LEU A 228 -9.16 -16.35 7.77
N LEU A 229 -8.40 -15.83 8.73
CA LEU A 229 -6.93 -15.79 8.68
C LEU A 229 -6.33 -17.20 8.69
N ARG A 230 -6.85 -18.12 9.52
CA ARG A 230 -6.40 -19.53 9.59
C ARG A 230 -6.66 -20.30 8.29
N LYS A 231 -7.70 -19.94 7.55
CA LYS A 231 -8.00 -20.50 6.22
C LYS A 231 -7.09 -19.94 5.13
N GLY A 232 -6.33 -18.89 5.42
CA GLY A 232 -5.53 -18.17 4.42
C GLY A 232 -6.38 -17.44 3.39
N ASP A 233 -7.65 -17.16 3.71
CA ASP A 233 -8.58 -16.47 2.83
C ASP A 233 -8.36 -14.95 2.91
N THR A 234 -7.19 -14.50 2.49
CA THR A 234 -6.70 -13.14 2.69
C THR A 234 -6.56 -12.31 1.43
N ASP A 235 -7.24 -12.70 0.35
CA ASP A 235 -7.35 -11.87 -0.85
C ASP A 235 -7.97 -10.51 -0.53
N GLY A 236 -7.34 -9.43 -0.98
CA GLY A 236 -7.78 -8.07 -0.72
C GLY A 236 -7.45 -7.55 0.69
N ILE A 237 -6.71 -8.30 1.51
CA ILE A 237 -6.29 -7.86 2.83
C ILE A 237 -4.85 -7.35 2.78
N PHE A 238 -4.67 -6.11 3.20
CA PHE A 238 -3.38 -5.42 3.22
C PHE A 238 -2.24 -6.30 3.78
N GLN A 239 -1.15 -6.39 3.04
CA GLN A 239 0.06 -7.17 3.34
C GLN A 239 -0.13 -8.69 3.51
N LEU A 240 -1.33 -9.24 3.35
CA LEU A 240 -1.62 -10.66 3.55
C LEU A 240 -2.05 -11.39 2.26
N GLU A 241 -1.93 -10.77 1.08
CA GLU A 241 -2.49 -11.29 -0.18
C GLU A 241 -1.59 -12.31 -0.89
N SER A 242 -0.26 -12.27 -0.68
CA SER A 242 0.64 -13.14 -1.43
C SER A 242 0.46 -14.61 -1.04
N GLU A 243 0.62 -15.52 -2.02
CA GLU A 243 0.48 -16.95 -1.81
C GLU A 243 1.42 -17.51 -0.72
N GLY A 244 2.60 -16.89 -0.57
CA GLY A 244 3.54 -17.28 0.47
C GLY A 244 3.05 -16.98 1.88
N ILE A 245 2.53 -15.76 2.13
CA ILE A 245 2.02 -15.40 3.45
C ILE A 245 0.73 -16.15 3.78
N LYS A 246 -0.14 -16.44 2.80
CA LYS A 246 -1.32 -17.30 2.99
C LYS A 246 -0.92 -18.68 3.52
N LYS A 247 0.10 -19.31 2.94
CA LYS A 247 0.64 -20.59 3.41
C LYS A 247 1.19 -20.51 4.84
N VAL A 248 1.84 -19.39 5.17
CA VAL A 248 2.33 -19.15 6.54
C VAL A 248 1.17 -19.03 7.52
N LEU A 249 0.12 -18.26 7.20
CA LEU A 249 -1.05 -18.11 8.06
C LEU A 249 -1.77 -19.43 8.31
N VAL A 250 -1.93 -20.26 7.28
CA VAL A 250 -2.53 -21.61 7.40
C VAL A 250 -1.73 -22.50 8.34
N LYS A 251 -0.38 -22.47 8.26
CA LYS A 251 0.49 -23.23 9.14
C LYS A 251 0.53 -22.68 10.57
N LEU A 252 0.61 -21.35 10.71
CA LEU A 252 0.69 -20.66 12.00
C LEU A 252 -0.59 -20.79 12.82
N LYS A 253 -1.75 -20.83 12.16
CA LYS A 253 -3.07 -20.84 12.80
C LYS A 253 -3.22 -19.70 13.82
N PRO A 254 -3.19 -18.43 13.41
CA PRO A 254 -3.21 -17.30 14.32
C PRO A 254 -4.43 -17.35 15.25
N THR A 255 -4.21 -17.05 16.54
CA THR A 255 -5.21 -17.03 17.61
C THR A 255 -5.24 -15.71 18.35
N SER A 256 -4.27 -14.84 18.10
CA SER A 256 -4.13 -13.54 18.75
C SER A 256 -3.61 -12.48 17.79
N PHE A 257 -3.85 -11.22 18.14
CA PHE A 257 -3.33 -10.10 17.38
C PHE A 257 -1.78 -10.09 17.33
N ASN A 258 -1.12 -10.54 18.40
CA ASN A 258 0.34 -10.64 18.44
C ASN A 258 0.89 -11.64 17.43
N ASP A 259 0.15 -12.70 17.08
CA ASP A 259 0.56 -13.62 16.01
C ASP A 259 0.63 -12.90 14.66
N LEU A 260 -0.34 -12.03 14.39
CA LEU A 260 -0.36 -11.24 13.15
C LEU A 260 0.78 -10.23 13.12
N VAL A 261 1.04 -9.55 14.25
CA VAL A 261 2.17 -8.62 14.42
C VAL A 261 3.50 -9.34 14.15
N ALA A 262 3.68 -10.55 14.68
CA ALA A 262 4.90 -11.32 14.50
C ALA A 262 5.07 -11.80 13.04
N VAL A 263 3.99 -12.27 12.40
CA VAL A 263 4.04 -12.71 10.99
C VAL A 263 4.45 -11.58 10.07
N LEU A 264 3.87 -10.38 10.21
CA LEU A 264 4.23 -9.23 9.38
C LEU A 264 5.69 -8.78 9.60
N ALA A 265 6.22 -8.96 10.80
CA ALA A 265 7.64 -8.71 11.08
C ALA A 265 8.57 -9.75 10.47
N LEU A 266 8.16 -11.03 10.45
CA LEU A 266 8.97 -12.15 10.00
C LEU A 266 8.90 -12.39 8.49
N TYR A 267 7.75 -12.14 7.85
CA TYR A 267 7.54 -12.45 6.43
C TYR A 267 8.21 -11.43 5.51
N ARG A 268 9.54 -11.47 5.45
CA ARG A 268 10.39 -10.65 4.59
C ARG A 268 11.75 -11.33 4.39
N PRO A 269 12.49 -11.02 3.31
CA PRO A 269 13.80 -11.63 3.07
C PRO A 269 14.73 -11.51 4.30
N GLY A 270 15.33 -12.61 4.70
CA GLY A 270 16.18 -12.75 5.87
C GLY A 270 15.45 -13.34 7.08
N PRO A 271 14.55 -12.60 7.77
CA PRO A 271 13.80 -13.13 8.93
C PRO A 271 12.91 -14.33 8.60
N MET A 272 12.52 -14.48 7.34
CA MET A 272 11.66 -15.57 6.84
C MET A 272 12.20 -16.97 7.20
N ASP A 273 13.51 -17.13 7.30
CA ASP A 273 14.15 -18.40 7.67
C ASP A 273 13.77 -18.87 9.10
N ASN A 274 13.30 -17.96 9.95
CA ASN A 274 12.88 -18.27 11.32
C ASN A 274 11.38 -18.60 11.44
N ILE A 275 10.59 -18.49 10.38
CA ILE A 275 9.13 -18.67 10.43
C ILE A 275 8.76 -20.10 10.82
N ASP A 276 9.39 -21.11 10.24
CA ASP A 276 9.06 -22.50 10.54
C ASP A 276 9.39 -22.84 12.01
N GLU A 277 10.50 -22.36 12.55
CA GLU A 277 10.84 -22.53 13.96
C GLU A 277 9.86 -21.79 14.88
N PHE A 278 9.46 -20.55 14.51
CA PHE A 278 8.44 -19.78 15.23
C PHE A 278 7.11 -20.54 15.31
N ILE A 279 6.67 -21.10 14.18
CA ILE A 279 5.45 -21.91 14.10
C ILE A 279 5.53 -23.16 14.97
N LEU A 280 6.65 -23.91 14.88
CA LEU A 280 6.85 -25.13 15.67
C LEU A 280 6.78 -24.83 17.18
N ARG A 281 7.44 -23.77 17.65
CA ARG A 281 7.43 -23.36 19.07
C ARG A 281 6.07 -22.89 19.53
N LYS A 282 5.36 -22.13 18.70
CA LYS A 282 3.96 -21.76 18.96
C LYS A 282 3.08 -23.01 19.17
N HIS A 283 3.32 -24.07 18.42
CA HIS A 283 2.55 -25.31 18.49
C HIS A 283 3.09 -26.32 19.52
N GLY A 284 3.96 -25.88 20.43
CA GLY A 284 4.35 -26.66 21.60
C GLY A 284 5.72 -27.38 21.46
N LYS A 285 6.50 -27.11 20.40
CA LYS A 285 7.89 -27.58 20.38
C LYS A 285 8.64 -26.99 21.57
N SER A 286 9.24 -27.85 22.40
CA SER A 286 10.06 -27.44 23.52
C SER A 286 11.30 -26.67 23.04
N PHE A 287 11.64 -25.61 23.76
CA PHE A 287 12.86 -24.83 23.59
C PHE A 287 13.34 -24.32 24.96
N SER A 288 14.60 -23.97 25.04
CA SER A 288 15.17 -23.35 26.24
C SER A 288 15.67 -21.95 25.92
N TYR A 289 15.54 -21.03 26.86
CA TYR A 289 16.22 -19.75 26.78
C TYR A 289 17.70 -19.91 27.12
N LEU A 290 18.56 -19.08 26.51
CA LEU A 290 19.99 -19.02 26.86
C LEU A 290 20.21 -18.62 28.34
N HIS A 291 19.27 -17.84 28.88
CA HIS A 291 19.20 -17.50 30.30
C HIS A 291 17.73 -17.24 30.69
N PRO A 292 17.29 -17.58 31.93
CA PRO A 292 15.90 -17.36 32.37
C PRO A 292 15.42 -15.91 32.23
N ASP A 293 16.30 -14.94 32.43
CA ASP A 293 15.98 -13.51 32.31
C ASP A 293 15.59 -13.05 30.88
N LEU A 294 15.77 -13.90 29.88
CA LEU A 294 15.28 -13.67 28.52
C LEU A 294 13.78 -13.99 28.38
N GLU A 295 13.23 -14.84 29.24
CA GLU A 295 11.82 -15.25 29.14
C GLU A 295 10.85 -14.07 29.14
N PRO A 296 10.92 -13.11 30.08
CA PRO A 296 9.99 -11.98 30.09
C PRO A 296 10.02 -11.14 28.80
N ILE A 297 11.17 -11.12 28.09
CA ILE A 297 11.38 -10.33 26.88
C ILE A 297 10.94 -11.10 25.63
N LEU A 298 11.24 -12.40 25.59
CA LEU A 298 11.09 -13.22 24.39
C LEU A 298 9.88 -14.17 24.42
N LYS A 299 9.09 -14.19 25.51
CA LYS A 299 7.93 -15.06 25.65
C LYS A 299 6.89 -14.83 24.57
N GLU A 300 6.61 -13.57 24.23
CA GLU A 300 5.65 -13.21 23.18
C GLU A 300 6.03 -13.70 21.79
N THR A 301 7.32 -14.00 21.57
CA THR A 301 7.89 -14.46 20.30
C THR A 301 8.51 -15.86 20.41
N TYR A 302 8.08 -16.63 21.40
CA TYR A 302 8.50 -18.05 21.61
C TYR A 302 10.03 -18.22 21.64
N GLY A 303 10.71 -17.29 22.30
CA GLY A 303 12.18 -17.33 22.48
C GLY A 303 12.98 -16.88 21.25
N ILE A 304 12.37 -16.31 20.23
CA ILE A 304 13.04 -15.80 19.02
C ILE A 304 13.07 -14.28 19.08
N ILE A 305 14.22 -13.65 18.78
CA ILE A 305 14.30 -12.20 18.62
C ILE A 305 13.64 -11.85 17.27
N VAL A 306 12.50 -11.16 17.33
CA VAL A 306 11.73 -10.67 16.18
C VAL A 306 11.82 -9.15 16.07
N TYR A 307 11.80 -8.46 17.20
CA TYR A 307 11.69 -7.01 17.25
C TYR A 307 12.99 -6.33 17.69
N GLN A 308 13.22 -5.13 17.17
CA GLN A 308 14.34 -4.28 17.56
C GLN A 308 14.25 -3.89 19.04
N GLU A 309 13.05 -3.68 19.52
CA GLU A 309 12.72 -3.35 20.91
C GLU A 309 13.18 -4.46 21.88
N GLN A 310 13.07 -5.73 21.47
CA GLN A 310 13.57 -6.86 22.27
C GLN A 310 15.09 -6.81 22.45
N ILE A 311 15.83 -6.41 21.42
CA ILE A 311 17.29 -6.22 21.51
C ILE A 311 17.61 -5.15 22.54
N MET A 312 16.91 -4.01 22.50
CA MET A 312 17.10 -2.92 23.44
C MET A 312 16.78 -3.37 24.88
N GLN A 313 15.68 -4.09 25.07
CA GLN A 313 15.29 -4.63 26.40
C GLN A 313 16.32 -5.62 26.93
N ILE A 314 16.93 -6.46 26.09
CA ILE A 314 18.01 -7.37 26.48
C ILE A 314 19.23 -6.56 26.95
N CYS A 315 19.63 -5.52 26.24
CA CYS A 315 20.74 -4.65 26.63
C CYS A 315 20.51 -3.98 28.00
N VAL A 316 19.30 -3.49 28.22
CA VAL A 316 18.92 -2.88 29.52
C VAL A 316 18.94 -3.93 30.63
N ARG A 317 18.36 -5.13 30.40
CA ARG A 317 18.23 -6.17 31.43
C ARG A 317 19.58 -6.74 31.83
N PHE A 318 20.42 -7.09 30.87
CA PHE A 318 21.70 -7.79 31.14
C PHE A 318 22.83 -6.80 31.45
N ALA A 319 23.02 -5.79 30.62
CA ALA A 319 24.18 -4.89 30.73
C ALA A 319 23.90 -3.57 31.49
N LYS A 320 22.65 -3.36 31.95
CA LYS A 320 22.23 -2.10 32.59
C LYS A 320 22.48 -0.87 31.72
N MET A 321 22.47 -1.05 30.41
CA MET A 321 22.55 0.07 29.49
C MET A 321 21.28 0.92 29.57
N SER A 322 21.39 2.22 29.32
CA SER A 322 20.22 3.05 29.08
C SER A 322 19.52 2.63 27.77
N LEU A 323 18.24 2.93 27.60
CA LEU A 323 17.54 2.66 26.34
C LEU A 323 18.18 3.42 25.16
N ALA A 324 18.73 4.61 25.41
CA ALA A 324 19.45 5.40 24.44
C ALA A 324 20.72 4.67 23.94
N GLU A 325 21.55 4.18 24.85
CA GLU A 325 22.74 3.37 24.52
C GLU A 325 22.37 2.06 23.80
N ALA A 326 21.28 1.42 24.22
CA ALA A 326 20.79 0.20 23.60
C ALA A 326 20.33 0.44 22.14
N ASP A 327 19.75 1.60 21.81
CA ASP A 327 19.42 1.96 20.41
C ASP A 327 20.67 2.17 19.56
N ILE A 328 21.73 2.78 20.13
CA ILE A 328 23.02 2.93 19.45
C ILE A 328 23.63 1.56 19.14
N LEU A 329 23.68 0.65 20.11
CA LEU A 329 24.15 -0.73 19.91
C LEU A 329 23.36 -1.44 18.80
N ARG A 330 22.04 -1.40 18.87
CA ARG A 330 21.17 -1.98 17.84
C ARG A 330 21.50 -1.46 16.43
N ARG A 331 21.75 -0.15 16.28
CA ARG A 331 22.11 0.47 15.00
C ARG A 331 23.49 0.06 14.51
N ALA A 332 24.47 -0.01 15.41
CA ALA A 332 25.82 -0.48 15.09
C ALA A 332 25.80 -1.90 14.51
N VAL A 333 25.05 -2.80 15.15
CA VAL A 333 24.88 -4.17 14.67
C VAL A 333 24.19 -4.18 13.29
N SER A 334 23.16 -3.38 13.08
CA SER A 334 22.45 -3.32 11.80
C SER A 334 23.30 -2.77 10.65
N LYS A 335 24.27 -1.88 10.93
CA LYS A 335 25.20 -1.32 9.92
C LYS A 335 26.40 -2.23 9.62
N LYS A 336 26.59 -3.29 10.40
CA LYS A 336 27.76 -4.22 10.30
C LYS A 336 29.12 -3.53 10.43
N ASP A 337 29.18 -2.45 11.16
CA ASP A 337 30.43 -1.74 11.44
C ASP A 337 31.27 -2.54 12.43
N LYS A 338 32.37 -3.10 11.95
CA LYS A 338 33.21 -4.02 12.74
C LYS A 338 33.81 -3.37 13.97
N GLN A 339 34.21 -2.11 13.89
CA GLN A 339 34.80 -1.39 15.02
C GLN A 339 33.76 -1.13 16.09
N LEU A 340 32.61 -0.58 15.71
CA LEU A 340 31.49 -0.32 16.60
C LEU A 340 30.93 -1.62 17.22
N LEU A 341 30.95 -2.73 16.47
CA LEU A 341 30.55 -4.04 16.99
C LEU A 341 31.48 -4.52 18.13
N THR A 342 32.79 -4.34 17.97
CA THR A 342 33.76 -4.73 19.00
C THR A 342 33.62 -3.88 20.26
N GLU A 343 33.55 -2.56 20.12
CA GLU A 343 33.36 -1.61 21.22
C GLU A 343 32.06 -1.88 22.00
N ASN A 344 30.96 -2.12 21.27
CA ASN A 344 29.67 -2.43 21.89
C ASN A 344 29.66 -3.81 22.55
N ARG A 345 30.43 -4.79 22.04
CA ARG A 345 30.61 -6.11 22.70
C ARG A 345 31.26 -5.92 24.05
N GLU A 346 32.37 -5.21 24.11
CA GLU A 346 33.08 -4.95 25.36
C GLU A 346 32.18 -4.23 26.38
N LYS A 347 31.42 -3.24 25.92
CA LYS A 347 30.49 -2.49 26.77
C LYS A 347 29.37 -3.39 27.30
N PHE A 348 28.74 -4.20 26.42
CA PHE A 348 27.65 -5.13 26.79
C PHE A 348 28.15 -6.21 27.76
N VAL A 349 29.20 -6.94 27.39
CA VAL A 349 29.74 -8.03 28.20
C VAL A 349 30.28 -7.51 29.53
N GLY A 350 31.02 -6.39 29.51
CA GLY A 350 31.51 -5.74 30.75
C GLY A 350 30.39 -5.30 31.68
N GLY A 351 29.32 -4.72 31.12
CA GLY A 351 28.12 -4.35 31.87
C GLY A 351 27.38 -5.55 32.44
N ALA A 352 27.23 -6.62 31.67
CA ALA A 352 26.57 -7.84 32.11
C ALA A 352 27.35 -8.54 33.24
N VAL A 353 28.67 -8.64 33.15
CA VAL A 353 29.52 -9.19 34.19
C VAL A 353 29.42 -8.36 35.48
N LYS A 354 29.46 -7.04 35.38
CA LYS A 354 29.24 -6.15 36.54
C LYS A 354 27.85 -6.33 37.17
N ASN A 355 26.85 -6.72 36.37
CA ASN A 355 25.49 -6.99 36.84
C ASN A 355 25.29 -8.42 37.35
N GLY A 356 26.38 -9.22 37.47
CA GLY A 356 26.40 -10.54 38.10
C GLY A 356 26.21 -11.73 37.15
N TYR A 357 26.21 -11.53 35.83
CA TYR A 357 26.13 -12.63 34.87
C TYR A 357 27.53 -13.21 34.58
N GLU A 358 27.58 -14.50 34.31
CA GLU A 358 28.83 -15.13 33.86
C GLU A 358 29.26 -14.57 32.51
N LYS A 359 30.56 -14.37 32.31
CA LYS A 359 31.12 -13.84 31.05
C LYS A 359 30.68 -14.67 29.85
N LYS A 360 30.70 -15.99 29.95
CA LYS A 360 30.27 -16.89 28.87
C LYS A 360 28.82 -16.66 28.48
N VAL A 361 27.92 -16.53 29.46
CA VAL A 361 26.49 -16.25 29.22
C VAL A 361 26.33 -14.88 28.54
N ALA A 362 27.09 -13.88 28.98
CA ALA A 362 27.06 -12.56 28.37
C ALA A 362 27.55 -12.57 26.92
N ASP A 363 28.62 -13.31 26.62
CA ASP A 363 29.13 -13.48 25.27
C ASP A 363 28.11 -14.21 24.38
N ASP A 364 27.53 -15.32 24.84
CA ASP A 364 26.51 -16.09 24.11
C ASP A 364 25.27 -15.24 23.79
N ILE A 365 24.83 -14.40 24.73
CA ILE A 365 23.69 -13.49 24.52
C ILE A 365 24.05 -12.39 23.52
N TYR A 366 25.27 -11.83 23.58
CA TYR A 366 25.70 -10.84 22.60
C TYR A 366 25.76 -11.44 21.18
N ASP A 367 26.30 -12.64 21.03
CA ASP A 367 26.32 -13.34 19.74
C ASP A 367 24.91 -13.64 19.23
N TYR A 368 23.97 -13.95 20.12
CA TYR A 368 22.55 -14.09 19.79
C TYR A 368 21.96 -12.76 19.30
N ILE A 369 22.26 -11.64 19.97
CA ILE A 369 21.86 -10.31 19.48
C ILE A 369 22.42 -10.04 18.08
N VAL A 370 23.72 -10.24 17.87
CA VAL A 370 24.38 -9.97 16.57
C VAL A 370 23.77 -10.81 15.44
N LYS A 371 23.46 -12.07 15.71
CA LYS A 371 22.81 -12.97 14.75
C LYS A 371 21.46 -12.43 14.27
N PHE A 372 20.66 -11.87 15.17
CA PHE A 372 19.28 -11.46 14.88
C PHE A 372 19.10 -9.95 14.66
N ALA A 373 20.06 -9.10 15.03
CA ALA A 373 19.90 -7.66 14.96
C ALA A 373 19.78 -7.10 13.52
N ASN A 374 20.35 -7.80 12.53
CA ASN A 374 20.14 -7.48 11.12
C ASN A 374 18.71 -7.77 10.64
N TYR A 375 17.98 -8.58 11.37
CA TYR A 375 16.65 -9.08 11.04
C TYR A 375 15.55 -8.50 11.92
N GLY A 376 15.92 -7.84 13.03
CA GLY A 376 14.96 -7.22 13.94
C GLY A 376 14.08 -6.19 13.22
N PHE A 377 12.76 -6.29 13.45
CA PHE A 377 11.78 -5.37 12.87
C PHE A 377 11.35 -4.32 13.90
N ASN A 378 10.96 -3.14 13.44
CA ASN A 378 10.36 -2.12 14.29
C ASN A 378 8.97 -2.60 14.75
N LYS A 379 8.81 -2.90 16.05
CA LYS A 379 7.55 -3.40 16.62
C LYS A 379 6.43 -2.38 16.45
N SER A 380 6.72 -1.09 16.66
CA SER A 380 5.75 0.00 16.52
C SER A 380 5.12 0.00 15.12
N HIS A 381 5.95 -0.12 14.07
CA HIS A 381 5.48 -0.22 12.69
C HIS A 381 4.66 -1.49 12.46
N SER A 382 5.13 -2.63 12.96
CA SER A 382 4.42 -3.91 12.78
C SER A 382 3.04 -3.88 13.44
N VAL A 383 2.92 -3.33 14.65
CA VAL A 383 1.63 -3.18 15.34
C VAL A 383 0.68 -2.29 14.54
N ALA A 384 1.14 -1.10 14.12
CA ALA A 384 0.31 -0.16 13.37
C ALA A 384 -0.24 -0.78 12.07
N TYR A 385 0.61 -1.46 11.31
CA TYR A 385 0.21 -2.08 10.05
C TYR A 385 -0.63 -3.34 10.24
N SER A 386 -0.39 -4.08 11.32
CA SER A 386 -1.25 -5.21 11.68
C SER A 386 -2.67 -4.78 12.04
N ILE A 387 -2.86 -3.58 12.59
CA ILE A 387 -4.19 -3.01 12.83
C ILE A 387 -4.95 -2.83 11.51
N ILE A 388 -4.32 -2.26 10.48
CA ILE A 388 -4.94 -2.10 9.15
C ILE A 388 -5.31 -3.49 8.58
N SER A 389 -4.36 -4.43 8.60
CA SER A 389 -4.59 -5.79 8.09
C SER A 389 -5.72 -6.50 8.86
N TYR A 390 -5.76 -6.35 10.17
CA TYR A 390 -6.80 -6.94 11.00
C TYR A 390 -8.18 -6.33 10.74
N HIS A 391 -8.26 -5.00 10.62
CA HIS A 391 -9.52 -4.31 10.31
C HIS A 391 -10.07 -4.75 8.95
N MET A 392 -9.21 -4.88 7.94
CA MET A 392 -9.62 -5.42 6.64
C MET A 392 -10.10 -6.87 6.74
N ALA A 393 -9.41 -7.70 7.52
CA ALA A 393 -9.82 -9.09 7.79
C ALA A 393 -11.16 -9.13 8.54
N TYR A 394 -11.36 -8.26 9.53
CA TYR A 394 -12.60 -8.13 10.28
C TYR A 394 -13.78 -7.78 9.38
N PHE A 395 -13.62 -6.75 8.53
CA PHE A 395 -14.69 -6.38 7.59
C PHE A 395 -14.94 -7.47 6.55
N LYS A 396 -13.90 -8.13 6.06
CA LYS A 396 -14.06 -9.26 5.14
C LYS A 396 -14.77 -10.45 5.79
N ALA A 397 -14.49 -10.75 7.05
CA ALA A 397 -15.11 -11.87 7.76
C ALA A 397 -16.57 -11.61 8.14
N ASN A 398 -16.89 -10.37 8.55
CA ASN A 398 -18.19 -10.05 9.14
C ASN A 398 -19.15 -9.30 8.18
N TYR A 399 -18.60 -8.66 7.11
CA TYR A 399 -19.34 -7.83 6.14
C TYR A 399 -18.90 -8.12 4.72
N PHE A 400 -18.84 -9.39 4.33
CA PHE A 400 -18.17 -9.85 3.11
C PHE A 400 -18.67 -9.16 1.81
N ALA A 401 -19.99 -9.05 1.62
CA ALA A 401 -20.54 -8.40 0.43
C ALA A 401 -20.12 -6.92 0.32
N LEU A 402 -20.23 -6.19 1.45
CA LEU A 402 -19.82 -4.79 1.50
C LEU A 402 -18.31 -4.62 1.30
N PHE A 403 -17.49 -5.48 1.94
CA PHE A 403 -16.04 -5.50 1.72
C PHE A 403 -15.72 -5.70 0.23
N MET A 404 -16.36 -6.67 -0.42
CA MET A 404 -16.15 -6.93 -1.84
C MET A 404 -16.57 -5.76 -2.72
N ALA A 405 -17.69 -5.10 -2.44
CA ALA A 405 -18.12 -3.91 -3.17
C ALA A 405 -17.04 -2.80 -3.11
N LYS A 406 -16.55 -2.49 -1.91
CA LYS A 406 -15.56 -1.43 -1.71
C LYS A 406 -14.18 -1.78 -2.28
N TYR A 407 -13.78 -3.05 -2.14
CA TYR A 407 -12.54 -3.54 -2.76
C TYR A 407 -12.61 -3.46 -4.30
N LEU A 408 -13.69 -3.91 -4.91
CA LEU A 408 -13.89 -3.83 -6.36
C LEU A 408 -13.87 -2.37 -6.86
N ASN A 409 -14.42 -1.44 -6.08
CA ASN A 409 -14.39 -0.02 -6.40
C ASN A 409 -12.97 0.56 -6.41
N SER A 410 -12.07 0.05 -5.56
CA SER A 410 -10.67 0.49 -5.54
C SER A 410 -9.85 0.00 -6.75
N VAL A 411 -10.35 -0.99 -7.49
CA VAL A 411 -9.69 -1.58 -8.66
C VAL A 411 -10.49 -1.36 -9.95
N LEU A 412 -11.47 -0.43 -9.95
CA LEU A 412 -12.22 -0.07 -11.16
C LEU A 412 -11.27 0.34 -12.28
N GLY A 413 -11.53 -0.16 -13.49
CA GLY A 413 -10.67 0.01 -14.66
C GLY A 413 -9.69 -1.14 -14.90
N ASN A 414 -9.45 -2.04 -13.92
CA ASN A 414 -8.64 -3.23 -14.10
C ASN A 414 -9.55 -4.46 -14.33
N VAL A 415 -9.93 -4.68 -15.58
CA VAL A 415 -10.91 -5.72 -15.98
C VAL A 415 -10.52 -7.11 -15.48
N SER A 416 -9.24 -7.51 -15.64
CA SER A 416 -8.79 -8.85 -15.25
C SER A 416 -8.84 -9.08 -13.73
N VAL A 417 -8.54 -8.05 -12.95
CA VAL A 417 -8.65 -8.13 -11.48
C VAL A 417 -10.11 -8.22 -11.07
N ILE A 418 -10.98 -7.38 -11.65
CA ILE A 418 -12.42 -7.38 -11.38
C ILE A 418 -13.01 -8.76 -11.67
N GLU A 419 -12.75 -9.34 -12.85
CA GLU A 419 -13.25 -10.65 -13.25
C GLU A 419 -12.87 -11.75 -12.24
N ASN A 420 -11.59 -11.83 -11.89
CA ASN A 420 -11.09 -12.80 -10.90
C ASN A 420 -11.77 -12.64 -9.54
N LYS A 421 -11.96 -11.39 -9.08
CA LYS A 421 -12.57 -11.11 -7.75
C LYS A 421 -14.08 -11.31 -7.77
N LEU A 422 -14.76 -11.09 -8.87
CA LEU A 422 -16.18 -11.45 -9.03
C LEU A 422 -16.38 -12.97 -9.03
N MET A 423 -15.52 -13.74 -9.70
CA MET A 423 -15.55 -15.20 -9.61
C MET A 423 -15.31 -15.70 -8.19
N TYR A 424 -14.37 -15.09 -7.48
CA TYR A 424 -14.14 -15.37 -6.07
C TYR A 424 -15.37 -15.06 -5.20
N ALA A 425 -16.00 -13.90 -5.37
CA ALA A 425 -17.21 -13.52 -4.63
C ALA A 425 -18.38 -14.51 -4.89
N ARG A 426 -18.58 -14.93 -6.15
CA ARG A 426 -19.59 -15.94 -6.50
C ARG A 426 -19.35 -17.28 -5.82
N ARG A 427 -18.09 -17.76 -5.75
CA ARG A 427 -17.73 -19.01 -5.04
C ARG A 427 -18.02 -18.91 -3.54
N ARG A 428 -18.07 -17.71 -2.98
CA ARG A 428 -18.40 -17.42 -1.58
C ARG A 428 -19.90 -17.15 -1.37
N GLY A 429 -20.75 -17.39 -2.39
CA GLY A 429 -22.20 -17.27 -2.28
C GLY A 429 -22.75 -15.86 -2.51
N ILE A 430 -21.97 -14.94 -3.07
CA ILE A 430 -22.44 -13.61 -3.46
C ILE A 430 -23.05 -13.69 -4.87
N ASN A 431 -24.28 -13.24 -5.05
CA ASN A 431 -24.83 -13.00 -6.36
C ASN A 431 -24.27 -11.67 -6.91
N VAL A 432 -23.87 -11.69 -8.18
CA VAL A 432 -23.48 -10.49 -8.90
C VAL A 432 -24.58 -10.18 -9.89
N LEU A 433 -25.37 -9.18 -9.58
CA LEU A 433 -26.46 -8.73 -10.44
C LEU A 433 -25.88 -7.95 -11.62
N PRO A 434 -26.36 -8.17 -12.84
CA PRO A 434 -25.92 -7.45 -14.02
C PRO A 434 -26.19 -5.95 -13.87
N PRO A 435 -25.56 -5.11 -14.70
CA PRO A 435 -25.88 -3.69 -14.72
C PRO A 435 -27.36 -3.47 -15.07
N ASN A 436 -27.96 -2.47 -14.46
CA ASN A 436 -29.36 -2.08 -14.72
C ASN A 436 -29.44 -0.55 -14.74
N ILE A 437 -30.01 0.01 -15.79
CA ILE A 437 -30.05 1.46 -16.02
C ILE A 437 -30.77 2.21 -14.90
N ASN A 438 -31.78 1.58 -14.29
CA ASN A 438 -32.59 2.17 -13.24
C ASN A 438 -32.08 1.89 -11.82
N VAL A 439 -31.06 1.00 -11.66
CA VAL A 439 -30.59 0.57 -10.33
C VAL A 439 -29.10 0.79 -10.14
N SER A 440 -28.27 0.50 -11.15
CA SER A 440 -26.82 0.58 -11.04
C SER A 440 -26.34 2.01 -10.78
N CYS A 441 -25.32 2.13 -9.92
CA CYS A 441 -24.65 3.39 -9.60
C CYS A 441 -23.32 3.50 -10.36
N GLU A 442 -22.55 4.57 -10.08
CA GLU A 442 -21.18 4.72 -10.58
C GLU A 442 -20.22 3.68 -10.02
N TYR A 443 -20.53 3.14 -8.86
CA TYR A 443 -19.71 2.19 -8.10
C TYR A 443 -20.47 0.89 -7.83
N PHE A 444 -19.72 -0.19 -7.55
CA PHE A 444 -20.34 -1.39 -6.97
C PHE A 444 -21.04 -1.02 -5.66
N VAL A 445 -22.27 -1.42 -5.54
CA VAL A 445 -23.07 -1.26 -4.32
C VAL A 445 -23.67 -2.60 -3.92
N THR A 446 -24.08 -2.72 -2.65
CA THR A 446 -24.72 -3.93 -2.15
C THR A 446 -26.23 -3.74 -2.04
N LYS A 447 -26.98 -4.81 -2.32
CA LYS A 447 -28.40 -4.94 -1.99
C LYS A 447 -28.56 -6.23 -1.18
N GLY A 448 -28.61 -6.09 0.15
CA GLY A 448 -28.47 -7.25 1.03
C GLY A 448 -27.10 -7.91 0.86
N ASN A 449 -27.09 -9.20 0.49
CA ASN A 449 -25.86 -9.95 0.22
C ASN A 449 -25.45 -9.96 -1.27
N ASP A 450 -26.20 -9.28 -2.13
CA ASP A 450 -25.91 -9.23 -3.58
C ASP A 450 -25.06 -8.01 -3.92
N LEU A 451 -24.20 -8.16 -4.94
CA LEU A 451 -23.45 -7.06 -5.57
C LEU A 451 -24.18 -6.59 -6.82
N ILE A 452 -24.35 -5.28 -6.98
CA ILE A 452 -24.86 -4.66 -8.19
C ILE A 452 -23.69 -4.15 -9.00
N TYR A 453 -23.59 -4.58 -10.26
CA TYR A 453 -22.54 -4.16 -11.18
C TYR A 453 -22.69 -2.68 -11.55
N PRO A 454 -21.63 -1.86 -11.50
CA PRO A 454 -21.72 -0.41 -11.71
C PRO A 454 -21.84 -0.06 -13.20
N LEU A 455 -22.40 1.10 -13.50
CA LEU A 455 -22.41 1.66 -14.85
C LEU A 455 -21.00 1.95 -15.38
N THR A 456 -20.10 2.44 -14.52
CA THR A 456 -18.70 2.74 -14.90
C THR A 456 -17.85 1.50 -15.19
N GLY A 457 -18.33 0.31 -14.84
CA GLY A 457 -17.69 -0.96 -15.21
C GLY A 457 -17.96 -1.37 -16.65
N ILE A 458 -18.90 -0.70 -17.33
CA ILE A 458 -19.24 -0.93 -18.73
C ILE A 458 -18.27 -0.10 -19.59
N GLN A 459 -17.70 -0.72 -20.65
CA GLN A 459 -16.86 0.01 -21.61
C GLN A 459 -17.59 1.24 -22.16
N GLN A 460 -16.86 2.30 -22.49
CA GLN A 460 -17.37 3.58 -22.97
C GLN A 460 -18.13 4.42 -21.93
N ILE A 461 -18.40 3.91 -20.73
CA ILE A 461 -19.14 4.65 -19.70
C ILE A 461 -18.19 5.16 -18.62
N GLY A 462 -17.79 6.42 -18.76
CA GLY A 462 -17.03 7.13 -17.73
C GLY A 462 -17.92 7.69 -16.62
N PHE A 463 -17.29 8.16 -15.54
CA PHE A 463 -17.99 8.73 -14.37
C PHE A 463 -18.97 9.84 -14.72
N GLN A 464 -18.65 10.71 -15.68
CA GLN A 464 -19.53 11.81 -16.09
C GLN A 464 -20.83 11.32 -16.70
N ILE A 465 -20.75 10.32 -17.60
CA ILE A 465 -21.92 9.71 -18.24
C ILE A 465 -22.76 8.97 -17.19
N ALA A 466 -22.12 8.19 -16.32
CA ALA A 466 -22.83 7.49 -15.25
C ALA A 466 -23.59 8.46 -14.35
N LYS A 467 -22.97 9.58 -13.94
CA LYS A 467 -23.61 10.63 -13.14
C LYS A 467 -24.80 11.28 -13.85
N GLN A 468 -24.70 11.54 -15.15
CA GLN A 468 -25.82 12.10 -15.92
C GLN A 468 -27.01 11.12 -15.95
N ILE A 469 -26.76 9.83 -16.17
CA ILE A 469 -27.80 8.79 -16.15
C ILE A 469 -28.45 8.70 -14.76
N ILE A 470 -27.65 8.72 -13.70
CA ILE A 470 -28.13 8.62 -12.31
C ILE A 470 -28.96 9.84 -11.93
N ALA A 471 -28.48 11.04 -12.25
CA ALA A 471 -29.21 12.28 -11.98
C ALA A 471 -30.55 12.34 -12.75
N GLU A 472 -30.55 11.93 -14.04
CA GLU A 472 -31.76 11.98 -14.83
C GLU A 472 -32.83 11.00 -14.36
N ARG A 473 -32.44 9.79 -13.89
CA ARG A 473 -33.42 8.82 -13.37
C ARG A 473 -34.08 9.27 -12.04
N GLU A 474 -33.53 10.26 -11.34
CA GLU A 474 -34.21 10.88 -10.16
C GLU A 474 -35.53 11.55 -10.57
N ASN A 475 -35.65 12.03 -11.82
CA ASN A 475 -36.87 12.53 -12.41
C ASN A 475 -37.90 11.43 -12.76
N GLY A 476 -37.58 10.18 -12.43
CA GLY A 476 -38.37 8.97 -12.67
C GLY A 476 -37.58 7.91 -13.44
N SER A 477 -37.87 6.65 -13.16
CA SER A 477 -37.23 5.52 -13.83
C SER A 477 -37.43 5.57 -15.34
N PHE A 478 -36.41 5.18 -16.11
CA PHE A 478 -36.52 5.01 -17.56
C PHE A 478 -37.46 3.85 -17.88
N LYS A 479 -38.39 4.08 -18.82
CA LYS A 479 -39.45 3.14 -19.19
C LYS A 479 -39.12 2.35 -20.43
N SER A 480 -38.30 2.90 -21.34
CA SER A 480 -37.90 2.28 -22.61
C SER A 480 -36.60 2.90 -23.12
N LEU A 481 -36.01 2.30 -24.14
CA LEU A 481 -34.83 2.85 -24.82
C LEU A 481 -35.14 4.23 -25.45
N ASN A 482 -36.34 4.43 -25.98
CA ASN A 482 -36.76 5.71 -26.56
C ASN A 482 -36.86 6.80 -25.46
N ASP A 483 -37.50 6.50 -24.32
CA ASP A 483 -37.57 7.38 -23.18
C ASP A 483 -36.16 7.78 -22.70
N PHE A 484 -35.23 6.83 -22.67
CA PHE A 484 -33.83 7.11 -22.33
C PHE A 484 -33.16 8.07 -23.35
N LYS A 485 -33.34 7.83 -24.64
CA LYS A 485 -32.77 8.66 -25.73
C LYS A 485 -33.36 10.08 -25.73
N GLU A 486 -34.66 10.22 -25.51
CA GLU A 486 -35.33 11.53 -25.43
C GLU A 486 -34.87 12.35 -24.24
N ARG A 487 -34.68 11.73 -23.10
CA ARG A 487 -34.26 12.39 -21.85
C ARG A 487 -32.77 12.67 -21.79
N LEU A 488 -31.94 11.89 -22.50
CA LEU A 488 -30.47 12.02 -22.54
C LEU A 488 -29.94 12.09 -23.99
N PRO A 489 -30.36 13.09 -24.79
CA PRO A 489 -30.01 13.18 -26.21
C PRO A 489 -28.52 13.41 -26.47
N GLN A 490 -27.75 13.83 -25.48
CA GLN A 490 -26.30 14.05 -25.56
C GLN A 490 -25.49 12.73 -25.49
N ILE A 491 -26.11 11.61 -25.10
CA ILE A 491 -25.41 10.32 -25.03
C ILE A 491 -25.29 9.75 -26.43
N ASN A 492 -24.05 9.48 -26.83
CA ASN A 492 -23.76 9.01 -28.18
C ASN A 492 -24.14 7.53 -28.39
N LYS A 493 -24.25 7.13 -29.68
CA LYS A 493 -24.61 5.79 -30.10
C LYS A 493 -23.75 4.69 -29.48
N ASN A 494 -22.42 4.88 -29.43
CA ASN A 494 -21.50 3.86 -28.89
C ASN A 494 -21.78 3.55 -27.41
N VAL A 495 -22.13 4.55 -26.60
CA VAL A 495 -22.51 4.37 -25.19
C VAL A 495 -23.85 3.64 -25.09
N ILE A 496 -24.83 3.98 -25.94
CA ILE A 496 -26.13 3.29 -25.96
C ILE A 496 -25.93 1.80 -26.32
N GLU A 497 -25.15 1.51 -27.35
CA GLU A 497 -24.82 0.14 -27.74
C GLU A 497 -24.10 -0.62 -26.60
N ALA A 498 -23.13 -0.01 -25.93
CA ALA A 498 -22.45 -0.61 -24.78
C ALA A 498 -23.44 -0.92 -23.62
N LEU A 499 -24.40 -0.06 -23.36
CA LEU A 499 -25.48 -0.31 -22.39
C LEU A 499 -26.38 -1.48 -22.82
N ILE A 500 -26.70 -1.60 -24.12
CA ILE A 500 -27.49 -2.71 -24.65
C ILE A 500 -26.71 -4.02 -24.53
N TYR A 501 -25.45 -4.06 -24.98
CA TYR A 501 -24.61 -5.28 -24.91
C TYR A 501 -24.41 -5.75 -23.47
N SER A 502 -24.21 -4.84 -22.54
CA SER A 502 -24.02 -5.16 -21.12
C SER A 502 -25.28 -5.67 -20.42
N GLY A 503 -26.46 -5.55 -21.04
CA GLY A 503 -27.74 -5.92 -20.43
C GLY A 503 -28.34 -4.84 -19.51
N ALA A 504 -27.83 -3.62 -19.54
CA ALA A 504 -28.33 -2.53 -18.67
C ALA A 504 -29.82 -2.20 -18.93
N PHE A 505 -30.33 -2.52 -20.09
CA PHE A 505 -31.72 -2.32 -20.51
C PHE A 505 -32.59 -3.59 -20.46
N ASP A 506 -32.07 -4.73 -19.99
CA ASP A 506 -32.82 -6.01 -20.00
C ASP A 506 -34.14 -5.93 -19.21
N SER A 507 -34.24 -5.01 -18.25
CA SER A 507 -35.48 -4.74 -17.52
C SER A 507 -36.62 -4.18 -18.38
N PHE A 508 -36.37 -3.77 -19.60
CA PHE A 508 -37.41 -3.31 -20.53
C PHE A 508 -38.11 -4.47 -21.29
N ASN A 509 -37.64 -5.72 -21.11
CA ASN A 509 -38.18 -6.90 -21.77
C ASN A 509 -38.23 -6.82 -23.30
N VAL A 510 -37.23 -6.18 -23.90
CA VAL A 510 -37.02 -6.03 -25.32
C VAL A 510 -35.70 -6.72 -25.68
N THR A 511 -35.67 -7.49 -26.79
CA THR A 511 -34.44 -8.19 -27.20
C THR A 511 -33.34 -7.21 -27.57
N LYS A 512 -32.06 -7.56 -27.30
CA LYS A 512 -30.90 -6.73 -27.63
C LYS A 512 -30.83 -6.42 -29.13
N LYS A 513 -31.16 -7.39 -30.00
CA LYS A 513 -31.24 -7.17 -31.46
C LYS A 513 -32.23 -6.06 -31.82
N MET A 514 -33.42 -6.09 -31.22
CA MET A 514 -34.43 -5.07 -31.46
C MET A 514 -34.02 -3.69 -30.94
N MET A 515 -33.34 -3.63 -29.78
CA MET A 515 -32.80 -2.37 -29.22
C MET A 515 -31.67 -1.81 -30.11
N LEU A 516 -30.79 -2.66 -30.63
CA LEU A 516 -29.71 -2.26 -31.53
C LEU A 516 -30.25 -1.68 -32.85
N SER A 517 -31.28 -2.31 -33.44
CA SER A 517 -31.93 -1.77 -34.65
C SER A 517 -32.58 -0.39 -34.43
N GLN A 518 -33.07 -0.12 -33.21
CA GLN A 518 -33.62 1.18 -32.82
C GLN A 518 -32.53 2.22 -32.48
N SER A 519 -31.27 1.82 -32.30
CA SER A 519 -30.19 2.73 -31.98
C SER A 519 -29.65 3.51 -33.17
N ASP A 520 -29.96 3.11 -34.41
CA ASP A 520 -29.51 3.79 -35.63
C ASP A 520 -30.42 4.96 -36.01
N PRO A 521 -29.91 6.21 -36.13
CA PRO A 521 -30.71 7.37 -36.52
C PRO A 521 -31.28 7.27 -37.93
N LEU A 522 -30.67 6.51 -38.85
CA LEU A 522 -31.11 6.34 -40.21
C LEU A 522 -32.37 5.46 -40.32
N GLU A 523 -32.56 4.52 -39.40
CA GLU A 523 -33.75 3.65 -39.40
C GLU A 523 -35.00 4.38 -38.87
N SER A 524 -34.87 5.45 -38.10
CA SER A 524 -36.02 6.22 -37.60
C SER A 524 -36.78 6.96 -38.72
N ILE A 525 -36.14 7.20 -39.88
CA ILE A 525 -36.74 7.87 -41.05
C ILE A 525 -37.58 6.89 -41.89
N PHE A 526 -37.27 5.59 -41.85
CA PHE A 526 -37.96 4.54 -42.62
C PHE A 526 -38.96 3.72 -41.77
N SER A 527 -39.42 4.23 -40.67
CA SER A 527 -40.12 3.49 -39.60
C SER A 527 -41.49 2.90 -39.94
N ASN A 528 -42.09 3.19 -41.05
CA ASN A 528 -43.41 2.65 -41.40
C ASN A 528 -43.39 1.37 -42.27
N GLU A 529 -42.34 1.15 -43.03
CA GLU A 529 -42.17 -0.09 -43.81
C GLU A 529 -41.44 -1.19 -43.02
N LEU A 530 -40.50 -0.80 -42.14
CA LEU A 530 -39.71 -1.72 -41.29
C LEU A 530 -40.50 -2.37 -40.13
N LYS A 531 -41.63 -1.82 -39.71
CA LYS A 531 -42.49 -2.44 -38.67
C LYS A 531 -42.98 -3.83 -39.02
N SER A 532 -43.06 -4.17 -40.32
CA SER A 532 -43.40 -5.52 -40.78
C SER A 532 -42.20 -6.48 -40.79
N GLU A 533 -41.00 -5.99 -41.03
CA GLU A 533 -39.76 -6.80 -40.96
C GLU A 533 -39.22 -7.00 -39.54
N LEU A 534 -39.41 -6.04 -38.65
CA LEU A 534 -39.02 -6.12 -37.24
C LEU A 534 -39.76 -7.24 -36.48
N LYS A 535 -40.94 -7.67 -36.94
CA LYS A 535 -41.62 -8.84 -36.40
C LYS A 535 -40.85 -10.15 -36.59
N ASN A 536 -39.87 -10.19 -37.50
CA ASN A 536 -39.04 -11.36 -37.77
C ASN A 536 -37.70 -11.40 -37.04
N ILE A 537 -37.35 -10.35 -36.28
CA ILE A 537 -36.13 -10.32 -35.44
C ILE A 537 -36.49 -10.85 -34.06
N SER A 538 -36.83 -12.11 -33.97
CA SER A 538 -37.24 -12.77 -32.74
C SER A 538 -36.11 -13.63 -32.14
N GLY A 539 -34.99 -13.06 -31.78
CA GLY A 539 -33.92 -13.81 -31.15
C GLY A 539 -32.97 -12.93 -30.33
N GLU A 540 -32.43 -13.45 -29.25
CA GLU A 540 -31.33 -12.82 -28.54
C GLU A 540 -30.02 -12.95 -29.32
N LEU A 541 -29.06 -12.07 -29.04
CA LEU A 541 -27.70 -12.16 -29.56
C LEU A 541 -27.05 -13.47 -29.12
N SER A 542 -26.36 -14.13 -30.03
CA SER A 542 -25.55 -15.31 -29.70
C SER A 542 -24.36 -14.92 -28.79
N ALA A 543 -23.78 -15.90 -28.12
CA ALA A 543 -22.61 -15.67 -27.26
C ALA A 543 -21.41 -15.07 -28.03
N ASP A 544 -21.29 -15.36 -29.33
CA ASP A 544 -20.23 -14.82 -30.21
C ASP A 544 -20.51 -13.38 -30.65
N GLU A 545 -21.78 -12.98 -30.80
CA GLU A 545 -22.18 -11.60 -31.09
C GLU A 545 -22.09 -10.68 -29.87
N LEU A 546 -22.01 -11.25 -28.65
CA LEU A 546 -21.84 -10.53 -27.39
C LEU A 546 -20.37 -10.36 -26.97
N ARG A 547 -19.44 -11.06 -27.62
CA ARG A 547 -17.98 -10.92 -27.43
C ARG A 547 -17.42 -9.81 -28.29
#